data_b9c5c4c2ccb7523e354cfafce10b0306
#
_entry.id   b9c5c4c2ccb7523e354cfafce10b0306
#
_cell.length_a   1.000
_cell.length_b   1.000
_cell.length_c   1.000
_cell.angle_alpha   90.00
_cell.angle_beta   90.00
_cell.angle_gamma   90.00
#
_symmetry.space_group_name_H-M   'P 1'
#
loop_
_entity.id
_entity.type
_entity.pdbx_description
1 polymer ?
#
loop_
_entity_poly.entity_id
_entity_poly.type
_entity_poly.pdbx_seq_one_letter_code
_entity_poly.pdbx_strand_id
1 'polypeptide(L)'
;MATEDGALNIKLTTPADIDRIKKQPTLRTGMGYDAHRLVEGRKLILCGVDVPYERGLLGHSDADVATHALIDALLGAAGLGDIGRMFPDSDMQFKDISSIKLLRAAVKRINDAGISINNCDITIVAQRPKLLPYIDKMQSTLADAMGIDKSRVNVKGKTTEGMGFEGTGEGMSAYCAASVIVCE
;
A
#
# COMPACT_ATOMS: atom_id res chain seq x y z
N MET A 1 41.49 -25.05 -15.42
CA MET A 1 41.15 -23.92 -14.53
C MET A 1 39.64 -23.79 -14.52
N ALA A 2 38.98 -24.20 -13.45
CA ALA A 2 37.54 -24.04 -13.28
C ALA A 2 37.33 -22.61 -12.81
N THR A 3 36.51 -21.84 -13.52
CA THR A 3 36.07 -20.53 -13.07
C THR A 3 35.02 -20.74 -11.99
N GLU A 4 35.28 -20.27 -10.79
CA GLU A 4 34.36 -20.25 -9.62
C GLU A 4 33.27 -19.17 -9.79
N ASP A 5 32.55 -19.16 -10.90
CA ASP A 5 31.32 -18.42 -11.00
C ASP A 5 30.17 -19.39 -10.80
N GLY A 6 29.59 -19.37 -9.59
CA GLY A 6 28.40 -20.14 -9.22
C GLY A 6 27.11 -19.72 -9.95
N ALA A 7 27.21 -19.21 -11.15
CA ALA A 7 26.11 -19.03 -12.05
C ALA A 7 25.65 -20.42 -12.51
N LEU A 8 24.44 -20.81 -12.11
CA LEU A 8 23.75 -21.99 -12.61
C LEU A 8 23.66 -21.92 -14.15
N ASN A 9 24.64 -22.51 -14.82
CA ASN A 9 24.64 -22.65 -16.27
C ASN A 9 23.60 -23.74 -16.62
N ILE A 10 22.34 -23.34 -16.78
CA ILE A 10 21.24 -24.26 -17.10
C ILE A 10 21.32 -24.54 -18.60
N LYS A 11 21.70 -25.75 -18.98
CA LYS A 11 21.66 -26.19 -20.37
C LYS A 11 20.17 -26.43 -20.73
N LEU A 12 19.64 -25.61 -21.66
CA LEU A 12 18.30 -25.75 -22.21
C LEU A 12 18.29 -26.87 -23.25
N THR A 13 17.80 -28.04 -22.90
CA THR A 13 17.81 -29.23 -23.76
C THR A 13 16.43 -29.80 -24.03
N THR A 14 15.41 -29.38 -23.25
CA THR A 14 14.06 -29.92 -23.39
C THR A 14 13.03 -28.79 -23.44
N PRO A 15 11.83 -28.99 -24.02
CA PRO A 15 10.71 -28.05 -23.93
C PRO A 15 10.37 -27.66 -22.48
N ALA A 16 10.52 -28.60 -21.53
CA ALA A 16 10.30 -28.33 -20.11
C ALA A 16 11.31 -27.33 -19.51
N ASP A 17 12.55 -27.31 -20.00
CA ASP A 17 13.54 -26.32 -19.58
C ASP A 17 13.17 -24.91 -20.07
N ILE A 18 12.59 -24.83 -21.28
CA ILE A 18 12.10 -23.58 -21.87
C ILE A 18 10.89 -23.06 -21.07
N ASP A 19 9.97 -23.94 -20.67
CA ASP A 19 8.80 -23.58 -19.86
C ASP A 19 9.21 -23.11 -18.45
N ARG A 20 10.29 -23.67 -17.90
CA ARG A 20 10.85 -23.27 -16.61
C ARG A 20 11.46 -21.86 -16.64
N ILE A 21 12.04 -21.45 -17.78
CA ILE A 21 12.55 -20.08 -17.97
C ILE A 21 11.44 -19.09 -18.26
N LYS A 22 10.41 -19.49 -19.03
CA LYS A 22 9.24 -18.64 -19.30
C LYS A 22 8.43 -18.32 -18.07
N LYS A 23 8.51 -19.13 -17.01
CA LYS A 23 7.83 -18.92 -15.71
C LYS A 23 8.70 -18.17 -14.70
N GLN A 24 9.65 -17.33 -15.13
CA GLN A 24 10.40 -16.51 -14.18
C GLN A 24 9.49 -15.45 -13.57
N PRO A 25 9.55 -15.27 -12.24
CA PRO A 25 8.75 -14.25 -11.59
C PRO A 25 9.12 -12.85 -12.07
N THR A 26 8.13 -12.12 -12.55
CA THR A 26 8.29 -10.72 -12.98
C THR A 26 7.89 -9.79 -11.85
N LEU A 27 8.75 -8.82 -11.53
CA LEU A 27 8.44 -7.76 -10.57
C LEU A 27 7.70 -6.63 -11.30
N ARG A 28 6.51 -6.28 -10.82
CA ARG A 28 5.76 -5.11 -11.26
C ARG A 28 5.65 -4.10 -10.11
N THR A 29 5.66 -2.82 -10.45
CA THR A 29 5.56 -1.73 -9.46
C THR A 29 4.33 -0.88 -9.75
N GLY A 30 3.76 -0.32 -8.71
CA GLY A 30 2.67 0.65 -8.77
C GLY A 30 2.89 1.78 -7.78
N MET A 31 2.29 2.92 -8.07
CA MET A 31 2.28 4.09 -7.21
C MET A 31 0.83 4.46 -6.91
N GLY A 32 0.55 4.82 -5.66
CA GLY A 32 -0.72 5.38 -5.21
C GLY A 32 -0.52 6.73 -4.53
N TYR A 33 -1.51 7.58 -4.66
CA TYR A 33 -1.59 8.86 -4.00
C TYR A 33 -3.03 9.10 -3.55
N ASP A 34 -3.19 9.63 -2.33
CA ASP A 34 -4.48 10.08 -1.85
C ASP A 34 -4.30 11.31 -0.95
N ALA A 35 -5.35 12.13 -0.83
CA ALA A 35 -5.37 13.32 0.00
C ALA A 35 -6.75 13.58 0.58
N HIS A 36 -6.81 13.88 1.87
CA HIS A 36 -8.05 14.15 2.58
C HIS A 36 -7.95 15.41 3.44
N ARG A 37 -9.05 16.14 3.52
CA ARG A 37 -9.17 17.34 4.37
C ARG A 37 -9.26 16.95 5.85
N LEU A 38 -8.61 17.73 6.71
CA LEU A 38 -8.76 17.65 8.17
C LEU A 38 -10.01 18.39 8.64
N VAL A 39 -10.83 17.72 9.47
CA VAL A 39 -12.06 18.27 10.04
C VAL A 39 -12.16 17.92 11.53
N GLU A 40 -12.91 18.72 12.28
CA GLU A 40 -13.25 18.41 13.67
C GLU A 40 -14.27 17.27 13.80
N GLY A 41 -14.33 16.64 14.96
CA GLY A 41 -15.35 15.64 15.29
C GLY A 41 -15.14 14.26 14.66
N ARG A 42 -14.02 14.04 13.95
CA ARG A 42 -13.62 12.73 13.43
C ARG A 42 -12.34 12.24 14.08
N LYS A 43 -12.21 10.92 14.22
CA LYS A 43 -10.95 10.28 14.60
C LYS A 43 -9.94 10.36 13.47
N LEU A 44 -8.66 10.49 13.79
CA LEU A 44 -7.58 10.37 12.82
C LEU A 44 -7.14 8.91 12.73
N ILE A 45 -7.50 8.25 11.64
CA ILE A 45 -7.09 6.88 11.35
C ILE A 45 -6.02 6.92 10.26
N LEU A 46 -4.85 6.32 10.52
CA LEU A 46 -3.75 6.20 9.57
C LEU A 46 -3.17 4.79 9.63
N CYS A 47 -3.10 4.11 8.50
CA CYS A 47 -2.68 2.70 8.40
C CYS A 47 -3.47 1.79 9.37
N GLY A 48 -4.76 2.06 9.56
CA GLY A 48 -5.64 1.36 10.49
C GLY A 48 -5.41 1.64 11.97
N VAL A 49 -4.55 2.61 12.31
CA VAL A 49 -4.23 2.99 13.69
C VAL A 49 -4.96 4.29 14.05
N ASP A 50 -5.68 4.28 15.18
CA ASP A 50 -6.28 5.48 15.77
C ASP A 50 -5.15 6.32 16.39
N VAL A 51 -4.85 7.46 15.77
CA VAL A 51 -3.80 8.40 16.17
C VAL A 51 -4.45 9.53 16.96
N PRO A 52 -4.14 9.71 18.26
CA PRO A 52 -4.73 10.78 19.06
C PRO A 52 -4.42 12.15 18.47
N TYR A 53 -5.47 12.83 18.00
CA TYR A 53 -5.41 14.18 17.46
C TYR A 53 -6.79 14.83 17.53
N GLU A 54 -6.82 16.16 17.59
CA GLU A 54 -8.06 16.96 17.72
C GLU A 54 -8.95 16.93 16.47
N ARG A 55 -8.39 16.59 15.32
CA ARG A 55 -9.07 16.50 14.02
C ARG A 55 -8.82 15.15 13.37
N GLY A 56 -9.75 14.72 12.53
CA GLY A 56 -9.59 13.53 11.67
C GLY A 56 -9.83 13.87 10.21
N LEU A 57 -9.61 12.89 9.35
CA LEU A 57 -9.76 13.07 7.91
C LEU A 57 -11.22 12.91 7.47
N LEU A 58 -11.64 13.71 6.50
CA LEU A 58 -12.96 13.69 5.88
C LEU A 58 -12.95 12.74 4.68
N GLY A 59 -13.84 11.77 4.66
CA GLY A 59 -14.04 10.85 3.54
C GLY A 59 -15.27 9.98 3.75
N HIS A 60 -15.59 9.15 2.74
CA HIS A 60 -16.75 8.26 2.75
C HIS A 60 -16.58 7.06 3.71
N SER A 61 -15.34 6.54 3.81
CA SER A 61 -14.93 5.49 4.75
C SER A 61 -14.40 6.08 6.06
N ASP A 62 -13.49 5.40 6.75
CA ASP A 62 -12.71 5.94 7.86
C ASP A 62 -11.66 6.99 7.42
N ALA A 63 -11.58 7.26 6.10
CA ALA A 63 -10.70 8.24 5.48
C ALA A 63 -9.20 8.03 5.78
N ASP A 64 -8.76 6.78 5.91
CA ASP A 64 -7.36 6.43 6.08
C ASP A 64 -6.57 6.64 4.76
N VAL A 65 -6.11 7.87 4.57
CA VAL A 65 -5.40 8.31 3.36
C VAL A 65 -4.19 7.44 3.02
N ALA A 66 -3.51 6.91 4.03
CA ALA A 66 -2.33 6.07 3.83
C ALA A 66 -2.69 4.67 3.33
N THR A 67 -3.75 4.07 3.88
CA THR A 67 -4.25 2.77 3.41
C THR A 67 -4.88 2.89 2.03
N HIS A 68 -5.56 4.00 1.69
CA HIS A 68 -6.09 4.22 0.34
C HIS A 68 -4.97 4.31 -0.69
N ALA A 69 -3.92 5.10 -0.43
CA ALA A 69 -2.75 5.17 -1.32
C ALA A 69 -2.07 3.80 -1.48
N LEU A 70 -2.01 2.98 -0.43
CA LEU A 70 -1.49 1.62 -0.50
C LEU A 70 -2.35 0.72 -1.40
N ILE A 71 -3.68 0.77 -1.26
CA ILE A 71 -4.60 -0.02 -2.09
C ILE A 71 -4.40 0.33 -3.56
N ASP A 72 -4.34 1.63 -3.90
CA ASP A 72 -4.12 2.09 -5.27
C ASP A 72 -2.77 1.62 -5.82
N ALA A 73 -1.69 1.73 -5.04
CA ALA A 73 -0.38 1.24 -5.44
C ALA A 73 -0.38 -0.27 -5.75
N LEU A 74 -1.03 -1.06 -4.90
CA LEU A 74 -1.12 -2.51 -5.05
C LEU A 74 -1.97 -2.93 -6.26
N LEU A 75 -3.17 -2.33 -6.42
CA LEU A 75 -4.05 -2.60 -7.55
C LEU A 75 -3.40 -2.15 -8.87
N GLY A 76 -2.73 -0.99 -8.89
CA GLY A 76 -1.98 -0.50 -10.03
C GLY A 76 -0.82 -1.44 -10.41
N ALA A 77 -0.01 -1.88 -9.45
CA ALA A 77 1.06 -2.85 -9.68
C ALA A 77 0.53 -4.18 -10.26
N ALA A 78 -0.62 -4.63 -9.76
CA ALA A 78 -1.28 -5.85 -10.22
C ALA A 78 -2.00 -5.69 -11.58
N GLY A 79 -2.19 -4.46 -12.09
CA GLY A 79 -2.96 -4.20 -13.30
C GLY A 79 -4.46 -4.40 -13.12
N LEU A 80 -4.98 -4.24 -11.90
CA LEU A 80 -6.39 -4.51 -11.53
C LEU A 80 -7.24 -3.22 -11.38
N GLY A 81 -6.72 -2.07 -11.78
CA GLY A 81 -7.39 -0.77 -11.70
C GLY A 81 -7.02 0.00 -10.44
N ASP A 82 -8.01 0.60 -9.80
CA ASP A 82 -7.88 1.50 -8.66
C ASP A 82 -8.93 1.23 -7.57
N ILE A 83 -8.78 1.92 -6.43
CA ILE A 83 -9.69 1.79 -5.28
C ILE A 83 -11.12 2.22 -5.64
N GLY A 84 -11.29 3.30 -6.43
CA GLY A 84 -12.61 3.82 -6.80
C GLY A 84 -13.40 2.85 -7.70
N ARG A 85 -12.72 2.07 -8.55
CA ARG A 85 -13.35 1.00 -9.35
C ARG A 85 -13.77 -0.18 -8.50
N MET A 86 -12.97 -0.52 -7.50
CA MET A 86 -13.24 -1.68 -6.66
C MET A 86 -14.27 -1.37 -5.55
N PHE A 87 -14.27 -0.13 -5.04
CA PHE A 87 -15.10 0.31 -3.91
C PHE A 87 -15.71 1.70 -4.21
N PRO A 88 -16.70 1.78 -5.11
CA PRO A 88 -17.30 3.06 -5.49
C PRO A 88 -17.92 3.80 -4.30
N ASP A 89 -17.68 5.10 -4.18
CA ASP A 89 -18.28 5.96 -3.14
C ASP A 89 -19.82 6.02 -3.24
N SER A 90 -20.39 5.71 -4.40
CA SER A 90 -21.83 5.61 -4.59
C SER A 90 -22.47 4.40 -3.92
N ASP A 91 -21.68 3.41 -3.51
CA ASP A 91 -22.17 2.20 -2.87
C ASP A 91 -22.18 2.36 -1.35
N MET A 92 -23.39 2.44 -0.78
CA MET A 92 -23.59 2.66 0.66
C MET A 92 -23.03 1.55 1.54
N GLN A 93 -22.72 0.36 1.00
CA GLN A 93 -22.09 -0.72 1.78
C GLN A 93 -20.69 -0.34 2.28
N PHE A 94 -20.01 0.63 1.62
CA PHE A 94 -18.67 1.09 1.99
C PHE A 94 -18.69 2.34 2.88
N LYS A 95 -19.85 2.87 3.22
CA LYS A 95 -19.95 4.01 4.12
C LYS A 95 -19.42 3.64 5.51
N ASP A 96 -18.53 4.49 6.03
CA ASP A 96 -17.87 4.35 7.35
C ASP A 96 -17.11 3.00 7.53
N ILE A 97 -16.82 2.30 6.44
CA ILE A 97 -16.05 1.06 6.48
C ILE A 97 -14.59 1.34 6.86
N SER A 98 -13.99 0.41 7.62
CA SER A 98 -12.55 0.45 7.88
C SER A 98 -11.75 0.18 6.60
N SER A 99 -10.79 1.05 6.28
CA SER A 99 -9.91 0.90 5.12
C SER A 99 -9.03 -0.36 5.20
N ILE A 100 -8.79 -0.89 6.41
CA ILE A 100 -8.14 -2.21 6.58
C ILE A 100 -9.01 -3.36 6.00
N LYS A 101 -10.33 -3.25 6.07
CA LYS A 101 -11.21 -4.23 5.42
C LYS A 101 -11.14 -4.10 3.89
N LEU A 102 -11.08 -2.88 3.37
CA LEU A 102 -10.88 -2.63 1.94
C LEU A 102 -9.53 -3.18 1.48
N LEU A 103 -8.46 -2.95 2.25
CA LEU A 103 -7.13 -3.50 1.96
C LEU A 103 -7.16 -5.03 1.89
N ARG A 104 -7.79 -5.70 2.86
CA ARG A 104 -7.91 -7.18 2.85
C ARG A 104 -8.67 -7.68 1.62
N ALA A 105 -9.71 -6.98 1.19
CA ALA A 105 -10.46 -7.34 -0.03
C ALA A 105 -9.60 -7.14 -1.30
N ALA A 106 -8.82 -6.05 -1.38
CA ALA A 106 -7.88 -5.81 -2.47
C ALA A 106 -6.78 -6.87 -2.52
N VAL A 107 -6.20 -7.22 -1.37
CA VAL A 107 -5.21 -8.31 -1.23
C VAL A 107 -5.78 -9.64 -1.71
N LYS A 108 -7.01 -9.97 -1.29
CA LYS A 108 -7.68 -11.17 -1.76
C LYS A 108 -7.83 -11.18 -3.28
N ARG A 109 -8.25 -10.07 -3.88
CA ARG A 109 -8.40 -9.91 -5.34
C ARG A 109 -7.08 -10.11 -6.07
N ILE A 110 -5.98 -9.59 -5.52
CA ILE A 110 -4.62 -9.74 -6.07
C ILE A 110 -4.17 -11.21 -6.00
N ASN A 111 -4.36 -11.86 -4.85
CA ASN A 111 -4.01 -13.27 -4.65
C ASN A 111 -4.85 -14.20 -5.55
N ASP A 112 -6.15 -13.92 -5.71
CA ASP A 112 -7.05 -14.68 -6.60
C ASP A 112 -6.61 -14.57 -8.08
N ALA A 113 -5.88 -13.51 -8.45
CA ALA A 113 -5.26 -13.36 -9.77
C ALA A 113 -3.89 -14.07 -9.90
N GLY A 114 -3.46 -14.82 -8.89
CA GLY A 114 -2.16 -15.51 -8.89
C GLY A 114 -0.96 -14.59 -8.67
N ILE A 115 -1.19 -13.37 -8.16
CA ILE A 115 -0.17 -12.33 -7.94
C ILE A 115 0.15 -12.27 -6.46
N SER A 116 1.44 -12.13 -6.11
CA SER A 116 1.90 -12.02 -4.73
C SER A 116 2.43 -10.62 -4.43
N ILE A 117 2.09 -10.08 -3.26
CA ILE A 117 2.64 -8.80 -2.80
C ILE A 117 4.10 -9.02 -2.38
N ASN A 118 5.00 -8.15 -2.89
CA ASN A 118 6.41 -8.19 -2.52
C ASN A 118 6.72 -7.23 -1.36
N ASN A 119 6.54 -5.92 -1.56
CA ASN A 119 6.76 -4.91 -0.51
C ASN A 119 5.99 -3.62 -0.80
N CYS A 120 5.93 -2.74 0.21
CA CYS A 120 5.46 -1.37 0.03
C CYS A 120 6.26 -0.36 0.87
N ASP A 121 6.30 0.88 0.37
CA ASP A 121 6.90 2.04 1.02
C ASP A 121 5.90 3.20 0.99
N ILE A 122 5.44 3.63 2.18
CA ILE A 122 4.42 4.65 2.36
C ILE A 122 5.03 5.90 2.96
N THR A 123 4.72 7.05 2.38
CA THR A 123 5.06 8.37 2.93
C THR A 123 3.78 9.10 3.27
N ILE A 124 3.53 9.36 4.56
CA ILE A 124 2.42 10.18 5.03
C ILE A 124 2.93 11.61 5.17
N VAL A 125 2.29 12.55 4.49
CA VAL A 125 2.62 13.97 4.53
C VAL A 125 1.64 14.67 5.45
N ALA A 126 2.14 15.12 6.60
CA ALA A 126 1.34 15.74 7.64
C ALA A 126 2.18 16.68 8.49
N GLN A 127 1.70 17.91 8.74
CA GLN A 127 2.40 18.84 9.62
C GLN A 127 2.29 18.43 11.10
N ARG A 128 1.14 17.91 11.51
CA ARG A 128 0.81 17.38 12.84
C ARG A 128 -0.22 16.26 12.71
N PRO A 129 -0.29 15.32 13.70
CA PRO A 129 0.61 15.12 14.83
C PRO A 129 1.96 14.49 14.44
N LYS A 130 2.91 14.33 15.39
CA LYS A 130 4.12 13.53 15.16
C LYS A 130 3.75 12.05 15.05
N LEU A 131 4.08 11.43 13.92
CA LEU A 131 3.70 10.04 13.61
C LEU A 131 4.68 9.00 14.13
N LEU A 132 5.93 9.39 14.46
CA LEU A 132 6.99 8.48 14.86
C LEU A 132 6.57 7.44 15.95
N PRO A 133 5.82 7.82 17.01
CA PRO A 133 5.40 6.86 18.03
C PRO A 133 4.46 5.75 17.55
N TYR A 134 3.82 5.95 16.38
CA TYR A 134 2.80 5.06 15.84
C TYR A 134 3.29 4.20 14.68
N ILE A 135 4.46 4.53 14.09
CA ILE A 135 4.98 3.89 12.86
C ILE A 135 5.09 2.38 13.03
N ASP A 136 5.64 1.90 14.13
CA ASP A 136 5.80 0.47 14.38
C ASP A 136 4.47 -0.29 14.35
N LYS A 137 3.43 0.28 14.98
CA LYS A 137 2.08 -0.28 14.99
C LYS A 137 1.42 -0.20 13.61
N MET A 138 1.63 0.90 12.88
CA MET A 138 1.14 1.06 11.51
C MET A 138 1.70 -0.03 10.58
N GLN A 139 3.01 -0.25 10.62
CA GLN A 139 3.68 -1.31 9.84
C GLN A 139 3.12 -2.69 10.18
N SER A 140 2.97 -3.01 11.47
CA SER A 140 2.40 -4.30 11.90
C SER A 140 0.96 -4.48 11.42
N THR A 141 0.11 -3.46 11.56
CA THR A 141 -1.30 -3.51 11.14
C THR A 141 -1.43 -3.76 9.64
N LEU A 142 -0.63 -3.08 8.81
CA LEU A 142 -0.64 -3.27 7.36
C LEU A 142 -0.07 -4.63 6.95
N ALA A 143 1.03 -5.06 7.58
CA ALA A 143 1.63 -6.37 7.32
C ALA A 143 0.66 -7.52 7.60
N ASP A 144 -0.03 -7.46 8.75
CA ASP A 144 -1.07 -8.42 9.13
C ASP A 144 -2.24 -8.42 8.13
N ALA A 145 -2.66 -7.22 7.67
CA ALA A 145 -3.74 -7.09 6.71
C ALA A 145 -3.38 -7.65 5.33
N MET A 146 -2.12 -7.52 4.93
CA MET A 146 -1.60 -8.02 3.66
C MET A 146 -1.12 -9.49 3.73
N GLY A 147 -0.94 -10.04 4.92
CA GLY A 147 -0.42 -11.40 5.09
C GLY A 147 1.06 -11.53 4.68
N ILE A 148 1.86 -10.48 4.87
CA ILE A 148 3.29 -10.45 4.55
C ILE A 148 4.12 -10.13 5.80
N ASP A 149 5.43 -10.41 5.73
CA ASP A 149 6.35 -10.06 6.82
C ASP A 149 6.45 -8.53 7.01
N LYS A 150 6.49 -8.08 8.26
CA LYS A 150 6.59 -6.66 8.63
C LYS A 150 7.80 -5.96 8.00
N SER A 151 8.90 -6.65 7.79
CA SER A 151 10.11 -6.11 7.14
C SER A 151 9.89 -5.66 5.69
N ARG A 152 8.78 -6.10 5.07
CA ARG A 152 8.37 -5.71 3.72
C ARG A 152 7.47 -4.46 3.69
N VAL A 153 7.15 -3.90 4.84
CA VAL A 153 6.28 -2.72 4.98
C VAL A 153 7.08 -1.57 5.57
N ASN A 154 7.29 -0.52 4.81
CA ASN A 154 7.88 0.71 5.33
C ASN A 154 6.82 1.80 5.42
N VAL A 155 6.83 2.56 6.54
CA VAL A 155 5.98 3.74 6.76
C VAL A 155 6.85 4.87 7.29
N LYS A 156 6.73 6.05 6.71
CA LYS A 156 7.45 7.25 7.13
C LYS A 156 6.54 8.47 7.10
N GLY A 157 6.73 9.37 8.08
CA GLY A 157 6.07 10.67 8.12
C GLY A 157 6.98 11.78 7.60
N LYS A 158 6.41 12.74 6.88
CA LYS A 158 7.09 13.94 6.38
C LYS A 158 6.27 15.18 6.68
N THR A 159 6.96 16.31 6.91
CA THR A 159 6.37 17.64 6.89
C THR A 159 6.70 18.32 5.57
N THR A 160 5.93 19.33 5.19
CA THR A 160 6.22 20.23 4.06
C THR A 160 6.82 21.57 4.50
N GLU A 161 7.32 21.63 5.74
CA GLU A 161 7.91 22.85 6.33
C GLU A 161 6.96 24.07 6.26
N GLY A 162 5.67 23.82 6.48
CA GLY A 162 4.62 24.86 6.45
C GLY A 162 4.08 25.19 5.06
N MET A 163 4.55 24.53 4.01
CA MET A 163 4.09 24.78 2.63
C MET A 163 2.91 23.88 2.25
N GLY A 164 2.03 24.41 1.40
CA GLY A 164 0.88 23.66 0.87
C GLY A 164 -0.19 23.37 1.92
N PHE A 165 -1.23 22.65 1.53
CA PHE A 165 -2.37 22.33 2.40
C PHE A 165 -1.99 21.37 3.55
N GLU A 166 -0.97 20.54 3.39
CA GLU A 166 -0.44 19.72 4.46
C GLU A 166 0.30 20.58 5.49
N GLY A 167 1.11 21.54 5.01
CA GLY A 167 1.90 22.44 5.86
C GLY A 167 1.04 23.43 6.65
N THR A 168 -0.06 23.91 6.06
CA THR A 168 -1.04 24.76 6.75
C THR A 168 -1.99 23.96 7.65
N GLY A 169 -1.97 22.63 7.56
CA GLY A 169 -2.82 21.74 8.35
C GLY A 169 -4.28 21.75 7.89
N GLU A 170 -4.53 22.02 6.62
CA GLU A 170 -5.85 21.90 6.01
C GLU A 170 -6.22 20.46 5.66
N GLY A 171 -5.20 19.63 5.43
CA GLY A 171 -5.35 18.23 5.07
C GLY A 171 -4.09 17.42 5.31
N MET A 172 -4.14 16.15 4.94
CA MET A 172 -3.00 15.24 4.85
C MET A 172 -3.03 14.54 3.51
N SER A 173 -1.86 14.17 3.02
CA SER A 173 -1.72 13.30 1.86
C SER A 173 -0.83 12.10 2.17
N ALA A 174 -0.92 11.09 1.31
CA ALA A 174 -0.03 9.95 1.36
C ALA A 174 0.38 9.52 -0.04
N TYR A 175 1.62 9.09 -0.16
CA TYR A 175 2.20 8.44 -1.32
C TYR A 175 2.58 7.02 -0.96
N CYS A 176 2.32 6.09 -1.84
CA CYS A 176 2.77 4.71 -1.68
C CYS A 176 3.42 4.22 -2.97
N ALA A 177 4.58 3.61 -2.85
CA ALA A 177 5.15 2.75 -3.87
C ALA A 177 4.99 1.30 -3.40
N ALA A 178 4.45 0.43 -4.26
CA ALA A 178 4.32 -0.98 -3.94
C ALA A 178 4.84 -1.84 -5.09
N SER A 179 5.26 -3.05 -4.77
CA SER A 179 5.65 -4.03 -5.78
C SER A 179 4.95 -5.37 -5.57
N VAL A 180 4.70 -6.04 -6.68
CA VAL A 180 4.08 -7.37 -6.72
C VAL A 180 4.90 -8.30 -7.60
N ILE A 181 4.79 -9.59 -7.37
CA ILE A 181 5.42 -10.66 -8.15
C ILE A 181 4.34 -11.37 -8.94
N VAL A 182 4.53 -11.46 -10.26
CA VAL A 182 3.66 -12.16 -11.19
C VAL A 182 4.44 -13.32 -11.80
N CYS A 183 3.86 -14.52 -11.77
CA CYS A 183 4.41 -15.68 -12.50
C CYS A 183 3.62 -15.82 -13.81
N GLU A 184 4.23 -15.43 -14.92
CA GLU A 184 3.66 -15.58 -16.28
C GLU A 184 4.02 -16.91 -16.90
#